data_6ccc90da848892818a337a809b0dc3fe
#
_entry.id   6ccc90da848892818a337a809b0dc3fe
#
_cell.length_a   1.000
_cell.length_b   1.000
_cell.length_c   1.000
_cell.angle_alpha   90.00
_cell.angle_beta   90.00
_cell.angle_gamma   90.00
#
_symmetry.space_group_name_H-M   'P 1'
#
loop_
_entity.id
_entity.type
_entity.pdbx_description
1 polymer ?
#
loop_
_entity_poly.entity_id
_entity_poly.type
_entity_poly.pdbx_seq_one_letter_code
_entity_poly.pdbx_strand_id
1 'polypeptide(L)'
;MEISNVQLVKPFGPLVMMAELPETVIKSCNEIVDVIKDRKDMGSRLAGQIKSESEIPHSMLEEKKVMDIFHALSRSYIEQAYLNAGQKNLWDAMDVKTQMQSIWTVHQYENEYNPQHNHSHCQISAVLYLKVPAM
;
A
#
# COMPACT_ATOMS: atom_id res chain seq x y z
N MET A 1 -3.32 -13.68 -10.75
CA MET A 1 -2.21 -13.30 -9.84
C MET A 1 -2.51 -13.83 -8.45
N GLU A 2 -1.58 -14.50 -7.87
CA GLU A 2 -1.77 -15.05 -6.53
C GLU A 2 -1.09 -14.18 -5.47
N ILE A 3 -1.89 -13.76 -4.52
CA ILE A 3 -1.40 -13.20 -3.25
C ILE A 3 -1.11 -14.39 -2.35
N SER A 4 0.06 -14.43 -1.75
CA SER A 4 0.49 -15.55 -0.92
C SER A 4 0.93 -15.10 0.48
N ASN A 5 1.09 -16.08 1.37
CA ASN A 5 1.58 -15.88 2.72
C ASN A 5 0.84 -14.76 3.47
N VAL A 6 -0.49 -14.77 3.36
CA VAL A 6 -1.33 -13.78 4.04
C VAL A 6 -1.30 -14.03 5.54
N GLN A 7 -0.97 -13.01 6.30
CA GLN A 7 -0.96 -13.04 7.75
C GLN A 7 -1.84 -11.92 8.31
N LEU A 8 -2.57 -12.22 9.37
CA LEU A 8 -3.42 -11.26 10.07
C LEU A 8 -2.91 -11.14 11.50
N VAL A 9 -2.53 -9.94 11.90
CA VAL A 9 -1.99 -9.67 13.23
C VAL A 9 -2.63 -8.44 13.83
N LYS A 10 -2.62 -8.32 15.15
CA LYS A 10 -3.13 -7.15 15.89
C LYS A 10 -2.08 -6.67 16.88
N PRO A 11 -0.98 -6.11 16.41
CA PRO A 11 0.12 -5.75 17.31
C PRO A 11 -0.25 -4.66 18.32
N PHE A 12 -1.20 -3.76 17.96
CA PHE A 12 -1.58 -2.62 18.80
C PHE A 12 -3.11 -2.39 18.84
N GLY A 13 -3.89 -3.41 18.55
CA GLY A 13 -5.36 -3.33 18.50
C GLY A 13 -5.93 -3.40 17.10
N PRO A 14 -5.65 -2.44 16.19
CA PRO A 14 -6.14 -2.53 14.82
C PRO A 14 -5.58 -3.74 14.09
N LEU A 15 -6.41 -4.34 13.24
CA LEU A 15 -6.00 -5.47 12.42
C LEU A 15 -5.01 -5.04 11.36
N VAL A 16 -3.92 -5.78 11.23
CA VAL A 16 -2.94 -5.62 10.16
C VAL A 16 -2.93 -6.87 9.31
N MET A 17 -3.02 -6.72 8.00
CA MET A 17 -2.85 -7.79 7.03
C MET A 17 -1.50 -7.64 6.35
N MET A 18 -0.73 -8.71 6.33
CA MET A 18 0.52 -8.80 5.57
C MET A 18 0.37 -9.87 4.51
N ALA A 19 0.90 -9.61 3.33
CA ALA A 19 0.82 -10.56 2.21
C ALA A 19 2.03 -10.40 1.29
N GLU A 20 2.32 -11.44 0.54
CA GLU A 20 3.33 -11.41 -0.51
C GLU A 20 2.65 -11.26 -1.87
N LEU A 21 3.17 -10.37 -2.70
CA LEU A 21 2.70 -10.17 -4.07
C LEU A 21 3.55 -10.97 -5.06
N PRO A 22 2.96 -11.37 -6.20
CA PRO A 22 3.73 -12.02 -7.26
C PRO A 22 4.91 -11.20 -7.72
N GLU A 23 6.00 -11.86 -8.11
CA GLU A 23 7.20 -11.18 -8.61
C GLU A 23 6.92 -10.29 -9.83
N THR A 24 5.96 -10.69 -10.67
CA THR A 24 5.54 -9.90 -11.83
C THR A 24 4.98 -8.54 -11.41
N VAL A 25 4.23 -8.48 -10.32
CA VAL A 25 3.69 -7.23 -9.77
C VAL A 25 4.81 -6.38 -9.21
N ILE A 26 5.72 -6.98 -8.45
CA ILE A 26 6.88 -6.29 -7.87
C ILE A 26 7.75 -5.70 -8.99
N LYS A 27 7.99 -6.45 -10.05
CA LYS A 27 8.73 -5.98 -11.23
C LYS A 27 8.05 -4.77 -11.87
N SER A 28 6.75 -4.84 -12.10
CA SER A 28 5.98 -3.73 -12.68
C SER A 28 6.03 -2.49 -11.79
N CYS A 29 5.91 -2.66 -10.49
CA CYS A 29 6.00 -1.55 -9.54
C CYS A 29 7.40 -0.92 -9.54
N ASN A 30 8.45 -1.72 -9.60
CA ASN A 30 9.82 -1.22 -9.69
C ASN A 30 10.04 -0.43 -10.98
N GLU A 31 9.49 -0.88 -12.10
CA GLU A 31 9.57 -0.15 -13.38
C GLU A 31 8.90 1.22 -13.28
N ILE A 32 7.73 1.29 -12.65
CA ILE A 32 7.04 2.56 -12.41
C ILE A 32 7.90 3.49 -11.55
N VAL A 33 8.40 2.98 -10.45
CA VAL A 33 9.20 3.75 -9.49
C VAL A 33 10.48 4.27 -10.12
N ASP A 34 11.15 3.48 -10.95
CA ASP A 34 12.37 3.89 -11.63
C ASP A 34 12.12 5.03 -12.63
N VAL A 35 10.94 5.08 -13.23
CA VAL A 35 10.57 6.16 -14.16
C VAL A 35 10.27 7.47 -13.42
N ILE A 36 9.59 7.41 -12.26
CA ILE A 36 9.03 8.61 -11.64
C ILE A 36 9.82 9.14 -10.45
N LYS A 37 10.84 8.43 -9.97
CA LYS A 37 11.46 8.69 -8.67
C LYS A 37 11.94 10.13 -8.46
N ASP A 38 12.30 10.84 -9.49
CA ASP A 38 12.79 12.22 -9.41
C ASP A 38 11.85 13.25 -10.05
N ARG A 39 10.63 12.86 -10.44
CA ARG A 39 9.72 13.76 -11.15
C ARG A 39 9.06 14.80 -10.25
N LYS A 40 8.62 14.39 -9.06
CA LYS A 40 7.91 15.26 -8.13
C LYS A 40 8.16 14.82 -6.70
N ASP A 41 8.90 15.63 -5.97
CA ASP A 41 9.18 15.36 -4.57
C ASP A 41 8.01 15.82 -3.70
N MET A 42 7.51 14.92 -2.85
CA MET A 42 6.45 15.19 -1.89
C MET A 42 6.94 15.25 -0.45
N GLY A 43 8.27 15.22 -0.23
CA GLY A 43 8.85 15.18 1.11
C GLY A 43 8.40 16.33 2.01
N SER A 44 8.20 17.54 1.45
CA SER A 44 7.71 18.69 2.21
C SER A 44 6.23 18.58 2.61
N ARG A 45 5.47 17.71 1.97
CA ARG A 45 4.04 17.50 2.21
C ARG A 45 3.76 16.28 3.07
N LEU A 46 4.76 15.44 3.29
CA LEU A 46 4.67 14.19 4.03
C LEU A 46 5.47 14.30 5.32
N ALA A 47 5.15 13.45 6.29
CA ALA A 47 5.72 13.53 7.63
C ALA A 47 7.16 13.01 7.74
N GLY A 48 7.73 12.50 6.66
CA GLY A 48 9.03 11.84 6.68
C GLY A 48 10.24 12.75 6.74
N GLN A 49 11.35 12.22 7.20
CA GLN A 49 12.69 12.81 7.09
C GLN A 49 13.41 12.12 5.92
N ILE A 50 12.80 12.19 4.74
CA ILE A 50 13.20 11.46 3.54
C ILE A 50 13.41 12.45 2.40
N LYS A 51 14.48 12.28 1.65
CA LYS A 51 14.85 13.20 0.59
C LYS A 51 14.14 12.96 -0.74
N SER A 52 13.62 11.77 -0.97
CA SER A 52 12.98 11.43 -2.24
C SER A 52 11.65 10.72 -2.01
N GLU A 53 10.56 11.45 -2.18
CA GLU A 53 9.19 10.96 -2.15
C GLU A 53 8.45 11.49 -3.36
N SER A 54 7.98 10.61 -4.24
CA SER A 54 7.35 11.00 -5.50
C SER A 54 5.96 10.39 -5.65
N GLU A 55 5.00 11.22 -6.03
CA GLU A 55 3.64 10.77 -6.33
C GLU A 55 3.60 9.96 -7.62
N ILE A 56 2.83 8.87 -7.60
CA ILE A 56 2.63 8.00 -8.75
C ILE A 56 1.29 8.35 -9.40
N PRO A 57 1.26 8.75 -10.69
CA PRO A 57 0.01 8.92 -11.41
C PRO A 57 -0.75 7.60 -11.50
N HIS A 58 -2.07 7.63 -11.25
CA HIS A 58 -2.91 6.42 -11.32
C HIS A 58 -2.87 5.77 -12.70
N SER A 59 -2.75 6.57 -13.76
CA SER A 59 -2.64 6.08 -15.12
C SER A 59 -1.46 5.11 -15.33
N MET A 60 -0.36 5.31 -14.64
CA MET A 60 0.80 4.40 -14.72
C MET A 60 0.48 3.04 -14.09
N LEU A 61 -0.28 3.03 -13.01
CA LEU A 61 -0.72 1.80 -12.35
C LEU A 61 -1.69 1.02 -13.24
N GLU A 62 -2.57 1.72 -13.92
CA GLU A 62 -3.53 1.11 -14.86
C GLU A 62 -2.83 0.56 -16.08
N GLU A 63 -1.90 1.32 -16.65
CA GLU A 63 -1.09 0.91 -17.80
C GLU A 63 -0.29 -0.36 -17.52
N LYS A 64 0.30 -0.47 -16.35
CA LYS A 64 1.05 -1.65 -15.90
C LYS A 64 0.16 -2.75 -15.35
N LYS A 65 -1.15 -2.53 -15.30
CA LYS A 65 -2.16 -3.51 -14.85
C LYS A 65 -1.96 -3.97 -13.41
N VAL A 66 -1.50 -3.07 -12.54
CA VAL A 66 -1.30 -3.37 -11.11
C VAL A 66 -2.37 -2.75 -10.22
N MET A 67 -3.20 -1.85 -10.74
CA MET A 67 -4.26 -1.20 -9.95
C MET A 67 -5.24 -2.23 -9.38
N ASP A 68 -5.63 -3.23 -10.17
CA ASP A 68 -6.62 -4.23 -9.75
C ASP A 68 -6.15 -5.05 -8.55
N ILE A 69 -4.86 -5.36 -8.46
CA ILE A 69 -4.36 -6.11 -7.30
C ILE A 69 -4.40 -5.26 -6.02
N PHE A 70 -4.18 -3.96 -6.13
CA PHE A 70 -4.30 -3.07 -4.98
C PHE A 70 -5.74 -2.97 -4.48
N HIS A 71 -6.71 -2.92 -5.39
CA HIS A 71 -8.13 -2.99 -5.04
C HIS A 71 -8.48 -4.34 -4.42
N ALA A 72 -7.98 -5.43 -4.97
CA ALA A 72 -8.22 -6.77 -4.43
C ALA A 72 -7.64 -6.93 -3.01
N LEU A 73 -6.45 -6.42 -2.76
CA LEU A 73 -5.83 -6.41 -1.43
C LEU A 73 -6.66 -5.60 -0.45
N SER A 74 -7.08 -4.41 -0.83
CA SER A 74 -7.88 -3.54 0.02
C SER A 74 -9.22 -4.18 0.37
N ARG A 75 -9.89 -4.76 -0.62
CA ARG A 75 -11.15 -5.48 -0.41
C ARG A 75 -10.96 -6.68 0.53
N SER A 76 -9.90 -7.46 0.32
CA SER A 76 -9.58 -8.60 1.19
C SER A 76 -9.34 -8.16 2.63
N TYR A 77 -8.62 -7.06 2.83
CA TYR A 77 -8.40 -6.52 4.16
C TYR A 77 -9.71 -6.09 4.83
N ILE A 78 -10.58 -5.40 4.11
CA ILE A 78 -11.89 -4.96 4.65
C ILE A 78 -12.72 -6.18 5.04
N GLU A 79 -12.79 -7.19 4.19
CA GLU A 79 -13.49 -8.44 4.49
C GLU A 79 -12.97 -9.06 5.78
N GLN A 80 -11.66 -9.23 5.90
CA GLN A 80 -11.05 -9.80 7.10
C GLN A 80 -11.32 -8.96 8.35
N ALA A 81 -11.33 -7.65 8.22
CA ALA A 81 -11.65 -6.77 9.34
C ALA A 81 -13.10 -6.97 9.83
N TYR A 82 -14.06 -7.07 8.92
CA TYR A 82 -15.45 -7.36 9.28
C TYR A 82 -15.61 -8.77 9.88
N LEU A 83 -15.00 -9.79 9.29
CA LEU A 83 -15.04 -11.16 9.82
C LEU A 83 -14.40 -11.25 11.20
N ASN A 84 -13.27 -10.58 11.39
CA ASN A 84 -12.59 -10.54 12.69
C ASN A 84 -13.41 -9.85 13.77
N ALA A 85 -14.22 -8.87 13.38
CA ALA A 85 -15.14 -8.17 14.29
C ALA A 85 -16.46 -8.93 14.50
N GLY A 86 -16.63 -10.13 13.97
CA GLY A 86 -17.86 -10.90 14.09
C GLY A 86 -19.01 -10.37 13.23
N GLN A 87 -18.71 -9.62 12.17
CA GLN A 87 -19.70 -8.92 11.34
C GLN A 87 -19.84 -9.53 9.94
N LYS A 88 -19.76 -10.85 9.83
CA LYS A 88 -19.88 -11.54 8.55
C LYS A 88 -21.20 -11.23 7.83
N ASN A 89 -22.31 -11.20 8.57
CA ASN A 89 -23.62 -10.90 7.97
C ASN A 89 -23.66 -9.51 7.36
N LEU A 90 -23.03 -8.54 8.00
CA LEU A 90 -22.94 -7.18 7.49
C LEU A 90 -22.08 -7.14 6.22
N TRP A 91 -20.95 -7.81 6.23
CA TRP A 91 -20.10 -7.94 5.04
C TRP A 91 -20.86 -8.54 3.87
N ASP A 92 -21.56 -9.65 4.10
CA ASP A 92 -22.30 -10.35 3.05
C ASP A 92 -23.45 -9.50 2.46
N ALA A 93 -23.97 -8.54 3.24
CA ALA A 93 -25.04 -7.65 2.82
C ALA A 93 -24.57 -6.38 2.08
N MET A 94 -23.25 -6.10 2.09
CA MET A 94 -22.70 -4.89 1.49
C MET A 94 -22.10 -5.15 0.12
N ASP A 95 -22.16 -4.15 -0.75
CA ASP A 95 -21.40 -4.08 -1.99
C ASP A 95 -20.26 -3.07 -1.77
N VAL A 96 -19.10 -3.56 -1.39
CA VAL A 96 -17.96 -2.72 -1.05
C VAL A 96 -17.11 -2.42 -2.27
N LYS A 97 -16.89 -1.13 -2.51
CA LYS A 97 -16.00 -0.63 -3.55
C LYS A 97 -14.84 0.13 -2.91
N THR A 98 -13.68 0.02 -3.51
CA THR A 98 -12.48 0.72 -3.04
C THR A 98 -12.06 1.78 -4.05
N GLN A 99 -11.51 2.87 -3.53
CA GLN A 99 -10.98 3.95 -4.34
C GLN A 99 -9.57 4.29 -3.85
N MET A 100 -8.63 4.35 -4.78
CA MET A 100 -7.26 4.80 -4.49
C MET A 100 -7.27 6.31 -4.31
N GLN A 101 -6.96 6.79 -3.12
CA GLN A 101 -6.87 8.24 -2.87
C GLN A 101 -5.55 8.78 -3.40
N SER A 102 -4.46 8.21 -2.96
CA SER A 102 -3.13 8.61 -3.41
C SER A 102 -2.16 7.46 -3.23
N ILE A 103 -1.11 7.48 -4.02
CA ILE A 103 0.00 6.54 -3.92
C ILE A 103 1.27 7.29 -4.27
N TRP A 104 2.32 7.02 -3.53
CA TRP A 104 3.63 7.63 -3.76
C TRP A 104 4.73 6.62 -3.46
N THR A 105 5.91 6.89 -3.98
CA THR A 105 7.10 6.09 -3.70
C THR A 105 8.00 6.83 -2.73
N VAL A 106 8.66 6.07 -1.87
CA VAL A 106 9.61 6.57 -0.89
C VAL A 106 10.94 5.88 -1.15
N HIS A 107 11.99 6.69 -1.39
CA HIS A 107 13.36 6.22 -1.49
C HIS A 107 14.09 6.63 -0.23
N GLN A 108 14.18 5.70 0.72
CA GLN A 108 14.79 5.95 2.01
C GLN A 108 16.25 5.51 1.99
N TYR A 109 17.13 6.46 2.23
CA TYR A 109 18.58 6.23 2.31
C TYR A 109 19.04 6.12 3.75
N GLU A 110 20.31 5.84 3.93
CA GLU A 110 20.92 5.73 5.27
C GLU A 110 20.64 6.99 6.11
N ASN A 111 20.28 6.79 7.38
CA ASN A 111 19.92 7.84 8.35
C ASN A 111 18.63 8.63 8.04
N GLU A 112 17.88 8.24 7.03
CA GLU A 112 16.56 8.79 6.81
C GLU A 112 15.50 7.96 7.52
N TYR A 113 14.39 8.59 7.94
CA TYR A 113 13.31 7.90 8.64
C TYR A 113 11.98 8.64 8.49
N ASN A 114 10.89 7.90 8.71
CA ASN A 114 9.57 8.47 8.88
C ASN A 114 9.24 8.53 10.38
N PRO A 115 9.02 9.73 10.95
CA PRO A 115 8.57 9.82 12.34
C PRO A 115 7.15 9.28 12.48
N GLN A 116 6.72 9.07 13.70
CA GLN A 116 5.34 8.68 13.98
C GLN A 116 4.39 9.72 13.39
N HIS A 117 3.41 9.26 12.62
CA HIS A 117 2.44 10.12 11.96
C HIS A 117 1.12 9.36 11.76
N ASN A 118 0.09 10.09 11.31
CA ASN A 118 -1.16 9.47 10.91
C ASN A 118 -1.47 9.79 9.44
N HIS A 119 -2.38 9.04 8.87
CA HIS A 119 -2.93 9.30 7.54
C HIS A 119 -4.34 9.85 7.69
N SER A 120 -4.61 10.97 7.03
CA SER A 120 -5.93 11.61 7.02
C SER A 120 -6.65 11.38 5.70
N HIS A 121 -7.96 11.52 5.74
CA HIS A 121 -8.82 11.40 4.56
C HIS A 121 -8.75 10.04 3.86
N CYS A 122 -8.36 8.98 4.57
CA CYS A 122 -8.41 7.60 4.06
C CYS A 122 -8.86 6.65 5.17
N GLN A 123 -9.46 5.54 4.77
CA GLN A 123 -9.90 4.48 5.70
C GLN A 123 -8.86 3.38 5.82
N ILE A 124 -8.03 3.19 4.81
CA ILE A 124 -6.99 2.18 4.78
C ILE A 124 -5.70 2.82 4.28
N SER A 125 -4.59 2.46 4.90
CA SER A 125 -3.27 2.76 4.39
C SER A 125 -2.47 1.47 4.25
N ALA A 126 -1.51 1.46 3.32
CA ALA A 126 -0.69 0.30 3.05
C ALA A 126 0.73 0.72 2.68
N VAL A 127 1.66 -0.18 2.91
CA VAL A 127 3.06 -0.03 2.50
C VAL A 127 3.46 -1.27 1.71
N LEU A 128 4.05 -1.05 0.55
CA LEU A 128 4.64 -2.11 -0.26
C LEU A 128 6.16 -1.94 -0.28
N TYR A 129 6.86 -2.94 0.21
CA TYR A 129 8.31 -2.97 0.18
C TYR A 129 8.78 -3.56 -1.15
N LEU A 130 9.41 -2.75 -1.98
CA LEU A 130 9.90 -3.16 -3.31
C LEU A 130 11.36 -3.60 -3.26
N LYS A 131 12.18 -2.87 -2.52
CA LYS A 131 13.61 -3.15 -2.35
C LYS A 131 13.96 -2.94 -0.88
N VAL A 132 14.49 -3.96 -0.26
CA VAL A 132 14.93 -3.94 1.13
C VAL A 132 16.40 -4.32 1.16
N PRO A 133 17.27 -3.57 1.87
CA PRO A 133 18.68 -3.93 1.98
C PRO A 133 18.85 -5.32 2.60
N ALA A 134 19.88 -6.02 2.16
CA ALA A 134 20.29 -7.26 2.81
C ALA A 134 20.84 -6.92 4.20
N MET A 135 20.40 -7.71 5.20
CA MET A 135 20.87 -7.53 6.58
C MET A 135 21.94 -8.54 6.93
#